data_cedabb2b47daf79cab8105138ce5a9b1
#
_entry.id   cedabb2b47daf79cab8105138ce5a9b1
#
_cell.length_a   1.000
_cell.length_b   1.000
_cell.length_c   1.000
_cell.angle_alpha   90.00
_cell.angle_beta   90.00
_cell.angle_gamma   90.00
#
_symmetry.space_group_name_H-M   'P 1'
#
loop_
_entity.id
_entity.type
_entity.pdbx_description
1 polymer ?
#
loop_
_entity_poly.entity_id
_entity_poly.type
_entity_poly.pdbx_seq_one_letter_code
_entity_poly.pdbx_strand_id
1 'polypeptide(L)'
;MGPFFERVGQDLADQGYAVFRINFNGGDRLFWKLPGATDYRGTFRDWPEFLRRYLKHNSITDILLFGDCRPMHKAALSVCRDEGVHIHVFEEGYIRPDWVTLEPDGVNGHSQLPKDPEYYRRVAAQLPPMPPHVTVPSSFKRRALEGAAYNTADILTRWYFWYWQDYRPWPPLVEGVSWLRRLAKRKKNVARSQEMLRRLKESGRPYVLFPLQLDADVQIRLHSDFRGIADAIELVVESFALNAPKNQLLVIKEHPLDNGLTDWRQVVGRCGKRHGVLERIAYVSYGEIEKLVREAQAVVTINSTTGTLALAENVPVFSLGQSIYNIPDITHQGDLAGFWQAPTPPDMETFNAFRRVLIEYCLVPGGFFSEEGLETLISGVRERLARRKEQQLPDVADILSEVRG
;
A
#
# COMPACT_ATOMS: atom_id res chain seq x y z
N MET A 1 -10.40 -9.12 0.29
CA MET A 1 -9.54 -9.91 -0.60
C MET A 1 -10.32 -11.01 -1.33
N GLY A 2 -11.64 -10.97 -1.25
CA GLY A 2 -12.46 -11.95 -1.96
C GLY A 2 -12.02 -13.39 -1.67
N PRO A 3 -12.02 -14.25 -2.68
CA PRO A 3 -11.73 -15.68 -2.54
C PRO A 3 -10.22 -16.02 -2.45
N PHE A 4 -9.33 -15.03 -2.40
CA PHE A 4 -7.87 -15.26 -2.48
C PHE A 4 -7.37 -16.29 -1.47
N PHE A 5 -7.65 -16.10 -0.17
CA PHE A 5 -7.17 -17.03 0.86
C PHE A 5 -7.79 -18.43 0.76
N GLU A 6 -9.04 -18.53 0.33
CA GLU A 6 -9.67 -19.83 0.05
C GLU A 6 -8.92 -20.58 -1.07
N ARG A 7 -8.60 -19.86 -2.15
CA ARG A 7 -7.89 -20.43 -3.31
C ARG A 7 -6.46 -20.85 -2.96
N VAL A 8 -5.72 -20.02 -2.19
CA VAL A 8 -4.40 -20.41 -1.67
C VAL A 8 -4.51 -21.60 -0.72
N GLY A 9 -5.53 -21.61 0.15
CA GLY A 9 -5.76 -22.72 1.06
C GLY A 9 -6.08 -24.03 0.33
N GLN A 10 -6.88 -23.97 -0.73
CA GLN A 10 -7.17 -25.14 -1.57
C GLN A 10 -5.89 -25.66 -2.25
N ASP A 11 -5.11 -24.77 -2.86
CA ASP A 11 -3.86 -25.13 -3.51
C ASP A 11 -2.85 -25.80 -2.55
N LEU A 12 -2.72 -25.28 -1.34
CA LEU A 12 -1.88 -25.88 -0.30
C LEU A 12 -2.43 -27.23 0.17
N ALA A 13 -3.74 -27.37 0.34
CA ALA A 13 -4.38 -28.63 0.72
C ALA A 13 -4.17 -29.71 -0.37
N ASP A 14 -4.27 -29.35 -1.65
CA ASP A 14 -4.02 -30.25 -2.77
C ASP A 14 -2.55 -30.74 -2.82
N GLN A 15 -1.62 -30.00 -2.21
CA GLN A 15 -0.22 -30.38 -2.02
C GLN A 15 0.03 -31.20 -0.72
N GLY A 16 -1.03 -31.49 0.04
CA GLY A 16 -0.96 -32.29 1.25
C GLY A 16 -0.67 -31.50 2.55
N TYR A 17 -0.72 -30.17 2.51
CA TYR A 17 -0.60 -29.37 3.72
C TYR A 17 -1.90 -29.40 4.54
N ALA A 18 -1.79 -29.43 5.87
CA ALA A 18 -2.93 -29.20 6.74
C ALA A 18 -3.25 -27.70 6.80
N VAL A 19 -4.43 -27.32 6.29
CA VAL A 19 -4.82 -25.91 6.18
C VAL A 19 -5.92 -25.58 7.18
N PHE A 20 -5.72 -24.50 7.93
CA PHE A 20 -6.64 -24.00 8.95
C PHE A 20 -6.99 -22.55 8.68
N ARG A 21 -8.19 -22.14 9.10
CA ARG A 21 -8.66 -20.76 8.97
C ARG A 21 -9.22 -20.27 10.30
N ILE A 22 -8.87 -19.04 10.66
CA ILE A 22 -9.54 -18.31 11.74
C ILE A 22 -10.31 -17.14 11.11
N ASN A 23 -11.64 -17.11 11.32
CA ASN A 23 -12.52 -16.06 10.88
C ASN A 23 -12.80 -15.10 12.03
N PHE A 24 -12.73 -13.80 11.81
CA PHE A 24 -13.05 -12.78 12.79
C PHE A 24 -14.44 -12.18 12.63
N ASN A 25 -15.02 -12.32 11.44
CA ASN A 25 -16.33 -11.76 11.10
C ASN A 25 -17.01 -12.55 9.98
N GLY A 26 -18.24 -12.18 9.64
CA GLY A 26 -18.99 -12.86 8.60
C GLY A 26 -18.44 -12.68 7.19
N GLY A 27 -17.71 -11.60 6.92
CA GLY A 27 -17.02 -11.40 5.65
C GLY A 27 -15.91 -12.43 5.45
N ASP A 28 -15.13 -12.72 6.49
CA ASP A 28 -14.11 -13.77 6.46
C ASP A 28 -14.76 -15.14 6.20
N ARG A 29 -15.84 -15.43 6.93
CA ARG A 29 -16.58 -16.67 6.79
C ARG A 29 -17.22 -16.85 5.41
N LEU A 30 -17.73 -15.77 4.80
CA LEU A 30 -18.33 -15.79 3.45
C LEU A 30 -17.34 -16.29 2.39
N PHE A 31 -16.10 -15.87 2.50
CA PHE A 31 -15.03 -16.18 1.54
C PHE A 31 -14.16 -17.37 1.94
N TRP A 32 -14.68 -18.27 2.78
CA TRP A 32 -14.01 -19.52 3.14
C TRP A 32 -15.00 -20.67 3.22
N LYS A 33 -14.86 -21.64 2.33
CA LYS A 33 -15.74 -22.82 2.25
C LYS A 33 -15.01 -24.14 2.51
N LEU A 34 -13.68 -24.08 2.66
CA LEU A 34 -12.88 -25.26 2.97
C LEU A 34 -13.10 -25.71 4.42
N PRO A 35 -12.85 -26.99 4.75
CA PRO A 35 -12.84 -27.46 6.14
C PRO A 35 -11.73 -26.78 6.96
N GLY A 36 -11.72 -27.00 8.28
CA GLY A 36 -10.70 -26.47 9.19
C GLY A 36 -10.86 -24.99 9.57
N ALA A 37 -12.05 -24.40 9.34
CA ALA A 37 -12.33 -23.04 9.78
C ALA A 37 -12.78 -22.98 11.24
N THR A 38 -12.25 -22.01 11.98
CA THR A 38 -12.64 -21.67 13.35
C THR A 38 -13.11 -20.22 13.41
N ASP A 39 -14.32 -19.99 13.89
CA ASP A 39 -14.85 -18.64 14.10
C ASP A 39 -14.39 -18.12 15.46
N TYR A 40 -13.50 -17.13 15.47
CA TYR A 40 -13.07 -16.49 16.71
C TYR A 40 -14.16 -15.54 17.22
N ARG A 41 -14.70 -15.83 18.39
CA ARG A 41 -15.80 -15.09 19.02
C ARG A 41 -15.42 -14.48 20.38
N GLY A 42 -14.13 -14.54 20.72
CA GLY A 42 -13.59 -13.96 21.94
C GLY A 42 -13.31 -12.46 21.83
N THR A 43 -12.89 -11.86 22.95
CA THR A 43 -12.48 -10.46 22.99
C THR A 43 -11.08 -10.26 22.40
N PHE A 44 -10.74 -9.01 22.08
CA PHE A 44 -9.37 -8.68 21.65
C PHE A 44 -8.33 -9.03 22.73
N ARG A 45 -8.70 -8.90 24.02
CA ARG A 45 -7.82 -9.23 25.14
C ARG A 45 -7.46 -10.72 25.19
N ASP A 46 -8.41 -11.59 24.85
CA ASP A 46 -8.24 -13.05 24.92
C ASP A 46 -7.58 -13.62 23.67
N TRP A 47 -7.45 -12.81 22.61
CA TRP A 47 -6.95 -13.24 21.32
C TRP A 47 -5.53 -13.83 21.36
N PRO A 48 -4.52 -13.20 21.99
CA PRO A 48 -3.16 -13.74 22.00
C PRO A 48 -3.08 -15.14 22.64
N GLU A 49 -3.79 -15.36 23.75
CA GLU A 49 -3.80 -16.64 24.44
C GLU A 49 -4.58 -17.71 23.67
N PHE A 50 -5.69 -17.34 23.05
CA PHE A 50 -6.41 -18.23 22.14
C PHE A 50 -5.51 -18.66 20.98
N LEU A 51 -4.84 -17.71 20.32
CA LEU A 51 -3.96 -18.01 19.20
C LEU A 51 -2.81 -18.92 19.62
N ARG A 52 -2.13 -18.64 20.75
CA ARG A 52 -1.04 -19.49 21.26
C ARG A 52 -1.48 -20.95 21.44
N ARG A 53 -2.63 -21.16 22.05
CA ARG A 53 -3.20 -22.52 22.22
C ARG A 53 -3.57 -23.15 20.88
N TYR A 54 -4.14 -22.37 19.97
CA TYR A 54 -4.55 -22.83 18.66
C TYR A 54 -3.34 -23.27 17.81
N LEU A 55 -2.26 -22.50 17.80
CA LEU A 55 -1.02 -22.81 17.10
C LEU A 55 -0.43 -24.13 17.59
N LYS A 56 -0.33 -24.31 18.91
CA LYS A 56 0.19 -25.54 19.53
C LYS A 56 -0.70 -26.76 19.28
N HIS A 57 -2.02 -26.61 19.49
CA HIS A 57 -2.97 -27.71 19.33
C HIS A 57 -3.00 -28.28 17.91
N ASN A 58 -2.87 -27.41 16.91
CA ASN A 58 -2.92 -27.79 15.50
C ASN A 58 -1.52 -27.91 14.87
N SER A 59 -0.45 -27.81 15.66
CA SER A 59 0.96 -27.87 15.17
C SER A 59 1.21 -26.93 13.98
N ILE A 60 0.73 -25.69 14.09
CA ILE A 60 0.87 -24.69 13.02
C ILE A 60 2.33 -24.27 12.89
N THR A 61 2.87 -24.35 11.70
CA THR A 61 4.23 -23.94 11.36
C THR A 61 4.32 -22.60 10.66
N ASP A 62 3.26 -22.21 9.97
CA ASP A 62 3.21 -21.03 9.12
C ASP A 62 1.87 -20.31 9.27
N ILE A 63 1.87 -18.97 9.25
CA ILE A 63 0.68 -18.14 9.15
C ILE A 63 0.74 -17.22 7.93
N LEU A 64 -0.40 -17.05 7.28
CA LEU A 64 -0.58 -16.16 6.14
C LEU A 64 -1.54 -15.04 6.52
N LEU A 65 -1.11 -13.79 6.42
CA LEU A 65 -1.88 -12.60 6.80
C LEU A 65 -1.99 -11.61 5.63
N PHE A 66 -3.06 -10.81 5.60
CA PHE A 66 -3.12 -9.64 4.72
C PHE A 66 -2.98 -8.36 5.55
N GLY A 67 -1.84 -7.68 5.38
CA GLY A 67 -1.43 -6.55 6.19
C GLY A 67 -1.06 -6.94 7.62
N ASP A 68 -0.12 -6.25 8.19
CA ASP A 68 0.45 -6.49 9.52
C ASP A 68 -0.02 -5.50 10.59
N CYS A 69 -0.65 -4.40 10.16
CA CYS A 69 -0.97 -3.25 11.00
C CYS A 69 -2.29 -3.35 11.76
N ARG A 70 -3.19 -4.29 11.39
CA ARG A 70 -4.47 -4.45 12.09
C ARG A 70 -4.23 -4.98 13.52
N PRO A 71 -4.96 -4.50 14.55
CA PRO A 71 -4.71 -4.91 15.92
C PRO A 71 -4.65 -6.42 16.14
N MET A 72 -5.59 -7.20 15.54
CA MET A 72 -5.59 -8.67 15.63
C MET A 72 -4.35 -9.27 14.97
N HIS A 73 -3.93 -8.75 13.81
CA HIS A 73 -2.72 -9.21 13.12
C HIS A 73 -1.48 -8.83 13.90
N LYS A 74 -1.37 -7.58 14.38
CA LYS A 74 -0.23 -7.12 15.18
C LYS A 74 -0.01 -7.99 16.43
N ALA A 75 -1.09 -8.34 17.13
CA ALA A 75 -1.02 -9.27 18.25
C ALA A 75 -0.62 -10.69 17.81
N ALA A 76 -1.12 -11.15 16.65
CA ALA A 76 -0.76 -12.45 16.09
C ALA A 76 0.74 -12.52 15.73
N LEU A 77 1.32 -11.46 15.14
CA LEU A 77 2.75 -11.40 14.83
C LEU A 77 3.63 -11.62 16.08
N SER A 78 3.26 -10.97 17.21
CA SER A 78 4.00 -11.16 18.46
C SER A 78 3.92 -12.62 18.93
N VAL A 79 2.71 -13.19 18.98
CA VAL A 79 2.52 -14.59 19.41
C VAL A 79 3.27 -15.56 18.51
N CYS A 80 3.24 -15.35 17.19
CA CYS A 80 3.92 -16.25 16.25
C CYS A 80 5.43 -16.20 16.39
N ARG A 81 6.03 -15.01 16.61
CA ARG A 81 7.46 -14.89 16.90
C ARG A 81 7.85 -15.60 18.19
N ASP A 82 7.06 -15.45 19.25
CA ASP A 82 7.30 -16.13 20.54
C ASP A 82 7.24 -17.66 20.41
N GLU A 83 6.39 -18.17 19.52
CA GLU A 83 6.18 -19.62 19.31
C GLU A 83 7.01 -20.19 18.14
N GLY A 84 7.85 -19.40 17.48
CA GLY A 84 8.68 -19.83 16.36
C GLY A 84 7.90 -20.19 15.09
N VAL A 85 6.70 -19.61 14.91
CA VAL A 85 5.85 -19.82 13.73
C VAL A 85 6.25 -18.84 12.64
N HIS A 86 6.43 -19.31 11.42
CA HIS A 86 6.77 -18.47 10.29
C HIS A 86 5.60 -17.58 9.85
N ILE A 87 5.92 -16.34 9.56
CA ILE A 87 4.94 -15.32 9.23
C ILE A 87 5.09 -14.92 7.78
N HIS A 88 3.99 -14.96 7.01
CA HIS A 88 3.90 -14.54 5.63
C HIS A 88 2.86 -13.45 5.50
N VAL A 89 3.30 -12.24 5.16
CA VAL A 89 2.41 -11.06 5.06
C VAL A 89 2.21 -10.69 3.61
N PHE A 90 0.94 -10.71 3.19
CA PHE A 90 0.50 -10.21 1.90
C PHE A 90 0.09 -8.74 2.00
N GLU A 91 0.33 -7.99 0.92
CA GLU A 91 -0.18 -6.63 0.73
C GLU A 91 -0.37 -6.36 -0.76
N GLU A 92 -1.10 -5.30 -1.13
CA GLU A 92 -1.09 -4.81 -2.51
C GLU A 92 0.35 -4.46 -2.93
N GLY A 93 0.71 -4.80 -4.17
CA GLY A 93 2.09 -4.71 -4.64
C GLY A 93 2.74 -3.33 -4.50
N TYR A 94 4.01 -3.30 -4.16
CA TYR A 94 4.86 -2.11 -4.16
C TYR A 94 5.07 -1.54 -5.56
N ILE A 95 5.03 -2.41 -6.57
CA ILE A 95 4.98 -2.07 -7.99
C ILE A 95 3.58 -2.44 -8.48
N ARG A 96 2.88 -1.49 -9.09
CA ARG A 96 1.49 -1.69 -9.59
C ARG A 96 1.41 -1.36 -11.08
N PRO A 97 0.52 -2.02 -11.80
CA PRO A 97 -0.29 -3.19 -11.43
C PRO A 97 0.56 -4.48 -11.38
N ASP A 98 -0.06 -5.64 -11.50
CA ASP A 98 0.53 -6.94 -11.87
C ASP A 98 1.36 -7.66 -10.79
N TRP A 99 1.57 -7.03 -9.64
CA TRP A 99 2.34 -7.59 -8.54
C TRP A 99 1.58 -7.53 -7.21
N VAL A 100 1.81 -8.52 -6.37
CA VAL A 100 1.36 -8.59 -4.99
C VAL A 100 2.58 -8.71 -4.09
N THR A 101 2.59 -7.98 -2.98
CA THR A 101 3.64 -8.09 -1.98
C THR A 101 3.43 -9.34 -1.14
N LEU A 102 4.51 -10.08 -0.92
CA LEU A 102 4.59 -11.21 0.01
C LEU A 102 5.96 -11.18 0.68
N GLU A 103 6.00 -10.77 1.94
CA GLU A 103 7.22 -10.69 2.73
C GLU A 103 7.11 -11.46 4.04
N PRO A 104 8.25 -11.93 4.59
CA PRO A 104 8.29 -12.46 5.94
C PRO A 104 8.16 -11.33 6.97
N ASP A 105 7.51 -11.59 8.09
CA ASP A 105 7.48 -10.80 9.33
C ASP A 105 6.86 -9.40 9.26
N GLY A 106 6.70 -8.79 8.09
CA GLY A 106 6.10 -7.47 7.95
C GLY A 106 6.23 -6.86 6.57
N VAL A 107 5.46 -5.81 6.30
CA VAL A 107 5.41 -5.11 5.01
C VAL A 107 5.46 -3.60 5.21
N ASN A 108 5.71 -2.84 4.15
CA ASN A 108 5.75 -1.38 4.17
C ASN A 108 6.80 -0.84 5.17
N GLY A 109 6.39 -0.06 6.19
CA GLY A 109 7.28 0.46 7.21
C GLY A 109 7.87 -0.62 8.14
N HIS A 110 7.31 -1.84 8.14
CA HIS A 110 7.85 -2.99 8.86
C HIS A 110 8.65 -3.96 7.96
N SER A 111 8.81 -3.63 6.68
CA SER A 111 9.64 -4.41 5.76
C SER A 111 11.10 -4.44 6.24
N GLN A 112 11.75 -5.60 6.07
CA GLN A 112 13.17 -5.79 6.40
C GLN A 112 14.12 -5.28 5.31
N LEU A 113 13.60 -4.64 4.26
CA LEU A 113 14.38 -4.06 3.17
C LEU A 113 15.39 -3.03 3.69
N PRO A 114 16.71 -3.21 3.43
CA PRO A 114 17.74 -2.28 3.86
C PRO A 114 17.57 -0.88 3.25
N LYS A 115 18.16 0.12 3.89
CA LYS A 115 18.19 1.51 3.40
C LYS A 115 19.53 1.91 2.78
N ASP A 116 20.36 0.94 2.50
CA ASP A 116 21.68 1.13 1.88
C ASP A 116 21.60 0.91 0.35
N PRO A 117 21.90 1.90 -0.49
CA PRO A 117 21.88 1.75 -1.95
C PRO A 117 22.89 0.73 -2.47
N GLU A 118 24.06 0.61 -1.82
CA GLU A 118 25.09 -0.33 -2.25
C GLU A 118 24.66 -1.79 -2.08
N TYR A 119 23.87 -2.08 -1.04
CA TYR A 119 23.24 -3.39 -0.88
C TYR A 119 22.48 -3.81 -2.13
N TYR A 120 21.64 -2.93 -2.66
CA TYR A 120 20.83 -3.24 -3.83
C TYR A 120 21.66 -3.45 -5.09
N ARG A 121 22.68 -2.64 -5.31
CA ARG A 121 23.58 -2.78 -6.47
C ARG A 121 24.26 -4.15 -6.46
N ARG A 122 24.76 -4.59 -5.31
CA ARG A 122 25.46 -5.88 -5.17
C ARG A 122 24.53 -7.06 -5.28
N VAL A 123 23.44 -7.06 -4.54
CA VAL A 123 22.46 -8.16 -4.61
C VAL A 123 21.91 -8.27 -6.03
N ALA A 124 21.54 -7.17 -6.66
CA ALA A 124 21.04 -7.19 -8.03
C ALA A 124 22.06 -7.72 -9.05
N ALA A 125 23.36 -7.48 -8.85
CA ALA A 125 24.39 -8.01 -9.73
C ALA A 125 24.48 -9.55 -9.73
N GLN A 126 24.07 -10.19 -8.62
CA GLN A 126 24.06 -11.64 -8.45
C GLN A 126 22.76 -12.31 -8.89
N LEU A 127 21.68 -11.53 -9.08
CA LEU A 127 20.37 -12.04 -9.46
C LEU A 127 20.33 -12.49 -10.92
N PRO A 128 19.53 -13.52 -11.25
CA PRO A 128 19.26 -13.90 -12.63
C PRO A 128 18.58 -12.74 -13.40
N PRO A 129 18.55 -12.79 -14.74
CA PRO A 129 17.82 -11.83 -15.54
C PRO A 129 16.38 -11.69 -15.06
N MET A 130 15.84 -10.45 -15.09
CA MET A 130 14.46 -10.21 -14.69
C MET A 130 13.49 -11.10 -15.49
N PRO A 131 12.54 -11.77 -14.82
CA PRO A 131 11.52 -12.53 -15.54
C PRO A 131 10.70 -11.63 -16.46
N PRO A 132 10.15 -12.17 -17.56
CA PRO A 132 9.25 -11.42 -18.41
C PRO A 132 8.10 -10.81 -17.59
N HIS A 133 7.75 -9.55 -17.90
CA HIS A 133 6.62 -8.90 -17.26
C HIS A 133 5.31 -9.58 -17.67
N VAL A 134 4.54 -10.01 -16.69
CA VAL A 134 3.22 -10.60 -16.89
C VAL A 134 2.17 -9.57 -16.53
N THR A 135 1.46 -9.05 -17.54
CA THR A 135 0.34 -8.15 -17.32
C THR A 135 -0.90 -8.95 -16.94
N VAL A 136 -1.53 -8.61 -15.84
CA VAL A 136 -2.77 -9.25 -15.38
C VAL A 136 -3.95 -8.28 -15.37
N PRO A 137 -5.14 -8.71 -15.81
CA PRO A 137 -6.32 -7.86 -15.75
C PRO A 137 -6.69 -7.52 -14.31
N SER A 138 -7.27 -6.35 -14.10
CA SER A 138 -7.81 -5.93 -12.82
C SER A 138 -9.18 -5.32 -12.99
N SER A 139 -10.19 -5.80 -12.26
CA SER A 139 -11.56 -5.36 -12.35
C SER A 139 -12.00 -4.58 -11.12
N PHE A 140 -12.17 -3.26 -11.28
CA PHE A 140 -12.77 -2.42 -10.24
C PHE A 140 -14.18 -2.89 -9.86
N LYS A 141 -14.98 -3.38 -10.84
CA LYS A 141 -16.33 -3.91 -10.57
C LYS A 141 -16.27 -5.12 -9.65
N ARG A 142 -15.36 -6.07 -9.90
CA ARG A 142 -15.14 -7.25 -9.04
C ARG A 142 -14.73 -6.81 -7.63
N ARG A 143 -13.75 -5.93 -7.51
CA ARG A 143 -13.31 -5.34 -6.21
C ARG A 143 -14.47 -4.74 -5.43
N ALA A 144 -15.33 -3.95 -6.10
CA ALA A 144 -16.48 -3.30 -5.47
C ALA A 144 -17.54 -4.31 -5.02
N LEU A 145 -17.85 -5.33 -5.84
CA LEU A 145 -18.83 -6.37 -5.53
C LEU A 145 -18.35 -7.26 -4.37
N GLU A 146 -17.09 -7.71 -4.40
CA GLU A 146 -16.51 -8.52 -3.32
C GLU A 146 -16.46 -7.73 -2.00
N GLY A 147 -16.10 -6.44 -2.06
CA GLY A 147 -16.12 -5.56 -0.91
C GLY A 147 -17.54 -5.34 -0.35
N ALA A 148 -18.53 -5.16 -1.20
CA ALA A 148 -19.93 -5.03 -0.81
C ALA A 148 -20.44 -6.33 -0.15
N ALA A 149 -20.15 -7.49 -0.76
CA ALA A 149 -20.53 -8.80 -0.21
C ALA A 149 -19.89 -9.04 1.17
N TYR A 150 -18.59 -8.75 1.31
CA TYR A 150 -17.87 -8.86 2.58
C TYR A 150 -18.53 -8.00 3.67
N ASN A 151 -18.78 -6.71 3.39
CA ASN A 151 -19.37 -5.80 4.36
C ASN A 151 -20.82 -6.17 4.71
N THR A 152 -21.60 -6.65 3.74
CA THR A 152 -22.96 -7.12 3.99
C THR A 152 -22.96 -8.33 4.90
N ALA A 153 -22.08 -9.30 4.65
CA ALA A 153 -21.94 -10.48 5.50
C ALA A 153 -21.48 -10.11 6.92
N ASP A 154 -20.52 -9.18 7.07
CA ASP A 154 -20.11 -8.67 8.38
C ASP A 154 -21.28 -8.04 9.14
N ILE A 155 -22.06 -7.15 8.51
CA ILE A 155 -23.22 -6.50 9.13
C ILE A 155 -24.27 -7.54 9.57
N LEU A 156 -24.64 -8.47 8.67
CA LEU A 156 -25.68 -9.46 8.93
C LEU A 156 -25.30 -10.46 10.03
N THR A 157 -24.02 -10.69 10.25
CA THR A 157 -23.52 -11.65 11.25
C THR A 157 -22.93 -11.00 12.49
N ARG A 158 -23.08 -9.69 12.65
CA ARG A 158 -22.54 -8.94 13.79
C ARG A 158 -23.03 -9.50 15.13
N TRP A 159 -24.27 -9.98 15.23
CA TRP A 159 -24.84 -10.62 16.41
C TRP A 159 -24.14 -11.93 16.76
N TYR A 160 -23.55 -12.62 15.78
CA TYR A 160 -22.81 -13.87 16.00
C TYR A 160 -21.35 -13.60 16.41
N PHE A 161 -20.71 -12.58 15.80
CA PHE A 161 -19.36 -12.10 16.12
C PHE A 161 -19.43 -10.88 17.06
N TRP A 162 -20.05 -11.04 18.21
CA TRP A 162 -20.41 -9.94 19.11
C TRP A 162 -19.23 -9.07 19.54
N TYR A 163 -18.05 -9.64 19.74
CA TYR A 163 -16.84 -8.91 20.17
C TYR A 163 -15.99 -8.41 19.00
N TRP A 164 -16.40 -8.67 17.76
CA TRP A 164 -15.70 -8.16 16.60
C TRP A 164 -15.79 -6.63 16.57
N GLN A 165 -14.61 -5.97 16.44
CA GLN A 165 -14.51 -4.53 16.28
C GLN A 165 -14.00 -4.22 14.89
N ASP A 166 -14.78 -3.47 14.13
CA ASP A 166 -14.31 -2.91 12.85
C ASP A 166 -13.32 -1.79 13.16
N TYR A 167 -12.15 -1.86 12.57
CA TYR A 167 -11.10 -0.85 12.73
C TYR A 167 -11.26 0.32 11.77
N ARG A 168 -12.30 0.34 10.96
CA ARG A 168 -12.63 1.46 10.09
C ARG A 168 -13.09 2.64 10.93
N PRO A 169 -12.63 3.86 10.58
CA PRO A 169 -13.03 5.04 11.33
C PRO A 169 -14.51 5.40 11.17
N TRP A 170 -15.19 4.83 10.15
CA TRP A 170 -16.58 5.16 9.80
C TRP A 170 -17.45 3.91 9.69
N PRO A 171 -18.70 3.97 10.17
CA PRO A 171 -19.66 2.90 9.96
C PRO A 171 -19.92 2.66 8.46
N PRO A 172 -20.08 1.38 8.01
CA PRO A 172 -20.30 1.07 6.59
C PRO A 172 -21.48 1.77 5.94
N LEU A 173 -22.55 2.04 6.69
CA LEU A 173 -23.73 2.79 6.19
C LEU A 173 -23.38 4.26 5.88
N VAL A 174 -22.56 4.90 6.72
CA VAL A 174 -22.10 6.27 6.52
C VAL A 174 -21.23 6.34 5.28
N GLU A 175 -20.31 5.40 5.10
CA GLU A 175 -19.51 5.28 3.88
C GLU A 175 -20.38 5.06 2.65
N GLY A 176 -21.37 4.16 2.71
CA GLY A 176 -22.30 3.90 1.61
C GLY A 176 -23.05 5.15 1.14
N VAL A 177 -23.61 5.92 2.07
CA VAL A 177 -24.29 7.19 1.76
C VAL A 177 -23.30 8.20 1.13
N SER A 178 -22.10 8.27 1.63
CA SER A 178 -21.09 9.18 1.10
C SER A 178 -20.66 8.80 -0.33
N TRP A 179 -20.50 7.50 -0.62
CA TRP A 179 -20.28 7.01 -1.98
C TRP A 179 -21.40 7.40 -2.94
N LEU A 180 -22.67 7.28 -2.54
CA LEU A 180 -23.81 7.71 -3.36
C LEU A 180 -23.75 9.22 -3.66
N ARG A 181 -23.43 10.05 -2.65
CA ARG A 181 -23.24 11.50 -2.84
C ARG A 181 -22.08 11.81 -3.79
N ARG A 182 -20.97 11.06 -3.67
CA ARG A 182 -19.81 11.20 -4.55
C ARG A 182 -20.17 10.85 -6.00
N LEU A 183 -20.92 9.77 -6.21
CA LEU A 183 -21.40 9.36 -7.53
C LEU A 183 -22.32 10.42 -8.15
N ALA A 184 -23.24 10.98 -7.38
CA ALA A 184 -24.12 12.06 -7.83
C ALA A 184 -23.34 13.31 -8.29
N LYS A 185 -22.23 13.64 -7.61
CA LYS A 185 -21.36 14.78 -7.96
C LYS A 185 -20.31 14.46 -9.02
N ARG A 186 -20.19 13.20 -9.47
CA ARG A 186 -19.10 12.74 -10.35
C ARG A 186 -18.97 13.58 -11.62
N LYS A 187 -20.05 13.78 -12.37
CA LYS A 187 -20.02 14.56 -13.63
C LYS A 187 -19.46 15.98 -13.42
N LYS A 188 -19.90 16.66 -12.36
CA LYS A 188 -19.43 18.00 -12.02
C LYS A 188 -17.96 18.02 -11.62
N ASN A 189 -17.51 17.02 -10.84
CA ASN A 189 -16.13 16.94 -10.40
C ASN A 189 -15.18 16.54 -11.54
N VAL A 190 -15.63 15.69 -12.47
CA VAL A 190 -14.88 15.37 -13.70
C VAL A 190 -14.69 16.63 -14.54
N ALA A 191 -15.77 17.37 -14.85
CA ALA A 191 -15.68 18.60 -15.64
C ALA A 191 -14.74 19.65 -15.00
N ARG A 192 -14.82 19.81 -13.69
CA ARG A 192 -13.91 20.70 -12.94
C ARG A 192 -12.45 20.26 -13.03
N SER A 193 -12.20 18.95 -12.92
CA SER A 193 -10.85 18.42 -13.02
C SER A 193 -10.28 18.59 -14.43
N GLN A 194 -11.09 18.33 -15.46
CA GLN A 194 -10.70 18.54 -16.86
C GLN A 194 -10.34 19.99 -17.14
N GLU A 195 -11.16 20.92 -16.66
CA GLU A 195 -10.87 22.36 -16.80
C GLU A 195 -9.58 22.77 -16.05
N MET A 196 -9.36 22.23 -14.85
CA MET A 196 -8.14 22.50 -14.10
C MET A 196 -6.91 21.95 -14.82
N LEU A 197 -6.99 20.72 -15.35
CA LEU A 197 -5.90 20.10 -16.12
C LEU A 197 -5.61 20.85 -17.43
N ARG A 198 -6.66 21.37 -18.10
CA ARG A 198 -6.51 22.24 -19.28
C ARG A 198 -5.73 23.51 -18.92
N ARG A 199 -6.15 24.22 -17.85
CA ARG A 199 -5.47 25.44 -17.38
C ARG A 199 -4.03 25.17 -16.95
N LEU A 200 -3.78 24.03 -16.28
CA LEU A 200 -2.43 23.61 -15.89
C LEU A 200 -1.54 23.49 -17.14
N LYS A 201 -2.02 22.78 -18.16
CA LYS A 201 -1.29 22.61 -19.43
C LYS A 201 -1.07 23.94 -20.17
N GLU A 202 -2.10 24.78 -20.27
CA GLU A 202 -2.02 26.08 -20.94
C GLU A 202 -1.09 27.06 -20.22
N SER A 203 -0.95 26.95 -18.90
CA SER A 203 -0.06 27.82 -18.14
C SER A 203 1.42 27.60 -18.47
N GLY A 204 1.81 26.41 -18.94
CA GLY A 204 3.19 26.03 -19.18
C GLY A 204 4.10 26.06 -17.95
N ARG A 205 3.52 26.25 -16.75
CA ARG A 205 4.26 26.38 -15.50
C ARG A 205 4.67 25.00 -14.96
N PRO A 206 5.88 24.87 -14.43
CA PRO A 206 6.29 23.64 -13.77
C PRO A 206 5.44 23.40 -12.51
N TYR A 207 5.19 22.13 -12.19
CA TYR A 207 4.45 21.78 -10.99
C TYR A 207 5.06 20.61 -10.22
N VAL A 208 4.84 20.62 -8.91
CA VAL A 208 5.07 19.48 -8.04
C VAL A 208 3.73 18.81 -7.75
N LEU A 209 3.71 17.49 -7.85
CA LEU A 209 2.51 16.69 -7.59
C LEU A 209 2.50 16.18 -6.15
N PHE A 210 1.38 16.38 -5.45
CA PHE A 210 1.11 15.78 -4.15
C PHE A 210 -0.15 14.90 -4.25
N PRO A 211 0.00 13.59 -4.48
CA PRO A 211 -1.10 12.64 -4.47
C PRO A 211 -1.56 12.36 -3.04
N LEU A 212 -2.83 12.62 -2.76
CA LEU A 212 -3.42 12.29 -1.48
C LEU A 212 -3.65 10.78 -1.37
N GLN A 213 -3.45 10.25 -0.18
CA GLN A 213 -3.80 8.88 0.22
C GLN A 213 -5.17 8.85 0.88
N LEU A 214 -5.69 7.67 1.19
CA LEU A 214 -6.93 7.55 1.95
C LEU A 214 -6.70 7.95 3.41
N ASP A 215 -7.54 8.81 3.96
CA ASP A 215 -7.42 9.27 5.36
C ASP A 215 -7.54 8.13 6.38
N ALA A 216 -8.27 7.07 6.01
CA ALA A 216 -8.37 5.85 6.79
C ALA A 216 -7.19 4.88 6.61
N ASP A 217 -6.21 5.24 5.77
CA ASP A 217 -5.06 4.37 5.53
C ASP A 217 -4.19 4.29 6.79
N VAL A 218 -4.06 3.07 7.28
CA VAL A 218 -3.23 2.77 8.46
C VAL A 218 -1.76 3.13 8.21
N GLN A 219 -1.31 3.09 6.95
CA GLN A 219 0.04 3.47 6.56
C GLN A 219 0.39 4.91 6.94
N ILE A 220 -0.58 5.83 6.88
CA ILE A 220 -0.33 7.22 7.28
C ILE A 220 -0.11 7.31 8.79
N ARG A 221 -0.98 6.66 9.58
CA ARG A 221 -0.97 6.78 11.05
C ARG A 221 0.15 6.03 11.74
N LEU A 222 0.62 4.92 11.15
CA LEU A 222 1.65 4.06 11.75
C LEU A 222 3.05 4.28 11.16
N HIS A 223 3.11 4.74 9.91
CA HIS A 223 4.37 4.89 9.19
C HIS A 223 4.65 6.34 8.77
N SER A 224 4.07 7.31 9.47
CA SER A 224 4.41 8.73 9.38
C SER A 224 4.04 9.45 10.68
N ASP A 225 4.50 10.68 10.83
CA ASP A 225 4.20 11.53 11.99
C ASP A 225 2.83 12.23 11.89
N PHE A 226 2.05 11.92 10.83
CA PHE A 226 0.75 12.53 10.59
C PHE A 226 -0.38 11.75 11.26
N ARG A 227 -1.32 12.46 11.88
CA ARG A 227 -2.56 11.88 12.41
C ARG A 227 -3.60 11.61 11.30
N GLY A 228 -3.42 12.23 10.12
CA GLY A 228 -4.27 12.09 8.95
C GLY A 228 -3.79 12.96 7.79
N ILE A 229 -4.51 12.89 6.67
CA ILE A 229 -4.18 13.63 5.45
C ILE A 229 -4.23 15.15 5.63
N ALA A 230 -5.09 15.66 6.52
CA ALA A 230 -5.18 17.10 6.76
C ALA A 230 -3.87 17.70 7.28
N ASP A 231 -3.19 17.00 8.19
CA ASP A 231 -1.91 17.45 8.76
C ASP A 231 -0.82 17.48 7.65
N ALA A 232 -0.82 16.49 6.77
CA ALA A 232 0.12 16.44 5.64
C ALA A 232 -0.17 17.56 4.61
N ILE A 233 -1.45 17.86 4.32
CA ILE A 233 -1.83 18.99 3.46
C ILE A 233 -1.33 20.30 4.05
N GLU A 234 -1.52 20.52 5.35
CA GLU A 234 -1.07 21.75 6.02
C GLU A 234 0.45 21.91 5.89
N LEU A 235 1.24 20.87 6.25
CA LEU A 235 2.70 20.89 6.15
C LEU A 235 3.18 21.17 4.72
N VAL A 236 2.61 20.47 3.74
CA VAL A 236 3.05 20.59 2.33
C VAL A 236 2.71 21.98 1.78
N VAL A 237 1.50 22.50 2.05
CA VAL A 237 1.07 23.81 1.56
C VAL A 237 1.85 24.94 2.24
N GLU A 238 2.09 24.85 3.53
CA GLU A 238 2.91 25.81 4.28
C GLU A 238 4.35 25.84 3.73
N SER A 239 5.00 24.69 3.64
CA SER A 239 6.36 24.59 3.10
C SER A 239 6.44 25.08 1.68
N PHE A 240 5.44 24.76 0.82
CA PHE A 240 5.33 25.27 -0.55
C PHE A 240 5.22 26.80 -0.59
N ALA A 241 4.41 27.38 0.29
CA ALA A 241 4.23 28.82 0.36
C ALA A 241 5.53 29.56 0.69
N LEU A 242 6.30 29.01 1.64
CA LEU A 242 7.52 29.62 2.14
C LEU A 242 8.72 29.44 1.21
N ASN A 243 8.83 28.26 0.57
CA ASN A 243 10.08 27.85 -0.06
C ASN A 243 10.01 27.64 -1.57
N ALA A 244 8.82 27.37 -2.14
CA ALA A 244 8.74 27.04 -3.56
C ALA A 244 8.92 28.25 -4.48
N PRO A 245 9.62 28.12 -5.63
CA PRO A 245 9.73 29.17 -6.64
C PRO A 245 8.36 29.75 -7.02
N LYS A 246 8.26 31.07 -7.20
CA LYS A 246 6.97 31.77 -7.42
C LYS A 246 6.25 31.33 -8.71
N ASN A 247 6.97 30.84 -9.70
CA ASN A 247 6.40 30.32 -10.95
C ASN A 247 5.96 28.85 -10.86
N GLN A 248 6.29 28.13 -9.79
CA GLN A 248 5.93 26.73 -9.58
C GLN A 248 4.49 26.61 -9.07
N LEU A 249 3.80 25.56 -9.51
CA LEU A 249 2.46 25.19 -9.04
C LEU A 249 2.53 23.95 -8.13
N LEU A 250 1.58 23.82 -7.23
CA LEU A 250 1.32 22.62 -6.46
C LEU A 250 0.04 21.95 -6.97
N VAL A 251 0.16 20.75 -7.53
CA VAL A 251 -0.98 19.94 -7.97
C VAL A 251 -1.31 18.94 -6.89
N ILE A 252 -2.48 19.06 -6.27
CA ILE A 252 -2.98 18.13 -5.25
C ILE A 252 -4.02 17.22 -5.90
N LYS A 253 -3.71 15.92 -5.97
CA LYS A 253 -4.55 14.92 -6.61
C LYS A 253 -5.27 14.07 -5.55
N GLU A 254 -6.60 14.13 -5.58
CA GLU A 254 -7.45 13.30 -4.69
C GLU A 254 -7.32 11.81 -5.01
N HIS A 255 -7.34 10.96 -3.99
CA HIS A 255 -7.30 9.52 -4.18
C HIS A 255 -8.55 9.01 -4.91
N PRO A 256 -8.44 8.12 -5.90
CA PRO A 256 -9.60 7.65 -6.68
C PRO A 256 -10.64 6.90 -5.82
N LEU A 257 -10.21 6.23 -4.76
CA LEU A 257 -11.06 5.48 -3.83
C LEU A 257 -11.43 6.30 -2.57
N ASP A 258 -11.21 7.62 -2.57
CA ASP A 258 -11.69 8.45 -1.46
C ASP A 258 -13.21 8.32 -1.33
N ASN A 259 -13.70 8.17 -0.10
CA ASN A 259 -15.12 7.98 0.16
C ASN A 259 -15.95 9.27 0.12
N GLY A 260 -15.31 10.44 0.06
CA GLY A 260 -15.96 11.75 -0.01
C GLY A 260 -16.60 12.22 1.30
N LEU A 261 -16.24 11.61 2.42
CA LEU A 261 -16.68 12.07 3.76
C LEU A 261 -16.06 13.40 4.13
N THR A 262 -14.79 13.58 3.79
CA THR A 262 -14.10 14.86 3.93
C THR A 262 -14.06 15.59 2.59
N ASP A 263 -14.44 16.85 2.56
CA ASP A 263 -14.26 17.72 1.38
C ASP A 263 -12.81 18.23 1.32
N TRP A 264 -11.93 17.41 0.75
CA TRP A 264 -10.51 17.74 0.62
C TRP A 264 -10.26 19.00 -0.20
N ARG A 265 -11.10 19.29 -1.19
CA ARG A 265 -11.04 20.55 -1.95
C ARG A 265 -11.20 21.76 -1.02
N GLN A 266 -12.14 21.68 -0.08
CA GLN A 266 -12.37 22.76 0.87
C GLN A 266 -11.20 22.86 1.88
N VAL A 267 -10.65 21.72 2.32
CA VAL A 267 -9.48 21.70 3.22
C VAL A 267 -8.30 22.38 2.54
N VAL A 268 -7.95 21.95 1.32
CA VAL A 268 -6.87 22.53 0.51
C VAL A 268 -7.11 24.01 0.25
N GLY A 269 -8.37 24.40 -0.08
CA GLY A 269 -8.72 25.78 -0.34
C GLY A 269 -8.55 26.69 0.89
N ARG A 270 -8.92 26.22 2.08
CA ARG A 270 -8.69 26.95 3.34
C ARG A 270 -7.20 27.09 3.67
N CYS A 271 -6.46 26.01 3.49
CA CYS A 271 -5.02 26.00 3.72
C CYS A 271 -4.30 26.94 2.74
N GLY A 272 -4.61 26.87 1.43
CA GLY A 272 -4.04 27.76 0.42
C GLY A 272 -4.35 29.24 0.66
N LYS A 273 -5.55 29.56 1.16
CA LYS A 273 -5.91 30.94 1.56
C LYS A 273 -5.10 31.41 2.78
N ARG A 274 -4.97 30.55 3.80
CA ARG A 274 -4.23 30.86 5.03
C ARG A 274 -2.77 31.22 4.72
N HIS A 275 -2.14 30.47 3.83
CA HIS A 275 -0.73 30.67 3.44
C HIS A 275 -0.53 31.57 2.20
N GLY A 276 -1.60 32.18 1.66
CA GLY A 276 -1.54 33.15 0.56
C GLY A 276 -1.13 32.57 -0.79
N VAL A 277 -1.31 31.25 -1.01
CA VAL A 277 -0.87 30.54 -2.22
C VAL A 277 -2.00 29.86 -3.00
N LEU A 278 -3.26 30.19 -2.72
CA LEU A 278 -4.42 29.56 -3.36
C LEU A 278 -4.34 29.55 -4.88
N GLU A 279 -3.88 30.65 -5.49
CA GLU A 279 -3.75 30.82 -6.95
C GLU A 279 -2.64 29.96 -7.55
N ARG A 280 -1.79 29.37 -6.71
CA ARG A 280 -0.70 28.47 -7.09
C ARG A 280 -1.04 27.00 -6.83
N ILE A 281 -2.24 26.69 -6.33
CA ILE A 281 -2.67 25.33 -6.04
C ILE A 281 -3.73 24.87 -7.03
N ALA A 282 -3.47 23.75 -7.68
CA ALA A 282 -4.42 23.06 -8.55
C ALA A 282 -4.93 21.79 -7.88
N TYR A 283 -6.21 21.77 -7.49
CA TYR A 283 -6.83 20.57 -6.91
C TYR A 283 -7.57 19.77 -7.97
N VAL A 284 -7.22 18.49 -8.10
CA VAL A 284 -7.73 17.57 -9.13
C VAL A 284 -8.32 16.32 -8.49
N SER A 285 -9.64 16.10 -8.64
CA SER A 285 -10.29 14.88 -8.14
C SER A 285 -10.21 13.72 -9.14
N TYR A 286 -10.19 14.00 -10.44
CA TYR A 286 -10.15 13.02 -11.53
C TYR A 286 -9.01 13.37 -12.50
N GLY A 287 -8.33 12.35 -12.99
CA GLY A 287 -7.20 12.46 -13.91
C GLY A 287 -6.31 11.23 -13.82
N GLU A 288 -5.59 10.94 -14.89
CA GLU A 288 -4.66 9.83 -14.98
C GLU A 288 -3.40 10.16 -14.18
N ILE A 289 -3.12 9.34 -13.17
CA ILE A 289 -1.99 9.58 -12.26
C ILE A 289 -0.65 9.43 -12.99
N GLU A 290 -0.55 8.47 -13.91
CA GLU A 290 0.64 8.21 -14.71
C GLU A 290 1.03 9.44 -15.54
N LYS A 291 0.04 10.09 -16.16
CA LYS A 291 0.26 11.30 -16.92
C LYS A 291 0.69 12.47 -16.04
N LEU A 292 0.00 12.65 -14.89
CA LEU A 292 0.34 13.70 -13.93
C LEU A 292 1.75 13.53 -13.36
N VAL A 293 2.17 12.29 -13.11
CA VAL A 293 3.53 11.99 -12.64
C VAL A 293 4.55 12.32 -13.72
N ARG A 294 4.33 11.86 -14.95
CA ARG A 294 5.26 12.03 -16.07
C ARG A 294 5.50 13.49 -16.46
N GLU A 295 4.48 14.32 -16.31
CA GLU A 295 4.52 15.75 -16.60
C GLU A 295 4.96 16.60 -15.38
N ALA A 296 5.09 16.01 -14.19
CA ALA A 296 5.50 16.71 -12.97
C ALA A 296 7.01 16.95 -12.94
N GLN A 297 7.41 18.11 -12.39
CA GLN A 297 8.81 18.39 -12.08
C GLN A 297 9.33 17.50 -10.93
N ALA A 298 8.46 17.21 -9.96
CA ALA A 298 8.76 16.39 -8.81
C ALA A 298 7.46 15.90 -8.14
N VAL A 299 7.58 14.92 -7.25
CA VAL A 299 6.47 14.36 -6.47
C VAL A 299 6.79 14.43 -4.98
N VAL A 300 5.88 14.99 -4.18
CA VAL A 300 5.88 14.87 -2.73
C VAL A 300 4.83 13.84 -2.36
N THR A 301 5.16 12.88 -1.50
CA THR A 301 4.19 11.88 -1.05
C THR A 301 4.45 11.48 0.40
N ILE A 302 3.46 10.96 1.10
CA ILE A 302 3.72 10.42 2.44
C ILE A 302 4.50 9.12 2.30
N ASN A 303 3.86 8.06 1.82
CA ASN A 303 4.48 6.75 1.56
C ASN A 303 3.71 5.98 0.47
N SER A 304 3.08 6.70 -0.47
CA SER A 304 2.26 6.13 -1.53
C SER A 304 3.09 5.39 -2.58
N THR A 305 2.52 4.34 -3.17
CA THR A 305 3.08 3.68 -4.37
C THR A 305 3.15 4.60 -5.60
N THR A 306 2.52 5.78 -5.58
CA THR A 306 2.77 6.83 -6.59
C THR A 306 4.23 7.30 -6.57
N GLY A 307 4.93 7.18 -5.42
CA GLY A 307 6.37 7.42 -5.34
C GLY A 307 7.17 6.44 -6.20
N THR A 308 6.89 5.14 -6.11
CA THR A 308 7.54 4.14 -6.99
C THR A 308 7.24 4.37 -8.47
N LEU A 309 6.02 4.80 -8.80
CA LEU A 309 5.67 5.19 -10.17
C LEU A 309 6.50 6.41 -10.64
N ALA A 310 6.64 7.42 -9.80
CA ALA A 310 7.43 8.62 -10.13
C ALA A 310 8.92 8.30 -10.35
N LEU A 311 9.49 7.48 -9.46
CA LEU A 311 10.87 7.02 -9.59
C LEU A 311 11.08 6.21 -10.88
N ALA A 312 10.11 5.39 -11.29
CA ALA A 312 10.17 4.64 -12.56
C ALA A 312 10.15 5.55 -13.80
N GLU A 313 9.55 6.73 -13.70
CA GLU A 313 9.52 7.76 -14.75
C GLU A 313 10.69 8.77 -14.59
N ASN A 314 11.69 8.45 -13.77
CA ASN A 314 12.84 9.34 -13.48
C ASN A 314 12.43 10.70 -12.91
N VAL A 315 11.30 10.76 -12.18
CA VAL A 315 10.80 11.98 -11.55
C VAL A 315 11.26 12.01 -10.08
N PRO A 316 11.87 13.12 -9.61
CA PRO A 316 12.30 13.28 -8.22
C PRO A 316 11.17 13.06 -7.23
N VAL A 317 11.46 12.35 -6.13
CA VAL A 317 10.47 12.06 -5.06
C VAL A 317 10.98 12.52 -3.71
N PHE A 318 10.10 13.19 -2.96
CA PHE A 318 10.27 13.43 -1.53
C PHE A 318 9.27 12.61 -0.73
N SER A 319 9.74 11.78 0.19
CA SER A 319 8.91 10.95 1.07
C SER A 319 8.78 11.60 2.43
N LEU A 320 7.55 11.95 2.83
CA LEU A 320 7.23 12.54 4.14
C LEU A 320 7.12 11.49 5.25
N GLY A 321 7.00 10.23 4.90
CA GLY A 321 6.84 9.11 5.81
C GLY A 321 7.78 7.96 5.52
N GLN A 322 7.62 6.88 6.28
CA GLN A 322 8.40 5.67 6.08
C GLN A 322 7.88 4.92 4.84
N SER A 323 8.64 4.98 3.76
CA SER A 323 8.38 4.19 2.56
C SER A 323 9.55 3.25 2.28
N ILE A 324 9.27 2.10 1.63
CA ILE A 324 10.31 1.13 1.29
C ILE A 324 11.38 1.72 0.36
N TYR A 325 10.97 2.64 -0.52
CA TYR A 325 11.82 3.30 -1.52
C TYR A 325 12.51 4.57 -1.01
N ASN A 326 12.28 4.98 0.26
CA ASN A 326 13.02 6.11 0.85
C ASN A 326 14.43 5.66 1.20
N ILE A 327 15.31 5.73 0.21
CA ILE A 327 16.68 5.23 0.21
C ILE A 327 17.56 6.33 -0.42
N PRO A 328 18.77 6.59 0.11
CA PRO A 328 19.74 7.44 -0.55
C PRO A 328 19.94 7.03 -2.01
N ASP A 329 20.27 7.98 -2.88
CA ASP A 329 20.39 7.83 -4.34
C ASP A 329 19.05 7.56 -5.06
N ILE A 330 18.00 7.09 -4.39
CA ILE A 330 16.67 6.82 -5.01
C ILE A 330 15.72 7.99 -4.78
N THR A 331 15.64 8.51 -3.56
CA THR A 331 14.79 9.67 -3.22
C THR A 331 15.64 10.86 -2.81
N HIS A 332 15.08 12.05 -2.94
CA HIS A 332 15.71 13.23 -2.39
C HIS A 332 15.93 13.08 -0.88
N GLN A 333 17.16 13.30 -0.45
CA GLN A 333 17.55 13.32 0.95
C GLN A 333 17.72 14.77 1.42
N GLY A 334 17.30 15.09 2.60
CA GLY A 334 17.32 16.43 3.14
C GLY A 334 15.95 16.90 3.63
N ASP A 335 15.68 18.19 3.56
CA ASP A 335 14.41 18.76 3.99
C ASP A 335 13.48 19.10 2.81
N LEU A 336 12.21 19.28 3.13
CA LEU A 336 11.20 19.64 2.14
C LEU A 336 11.44 21.05 1.56
N ALA A 337 12.08 21.94 2.32
CA ALA A 337 12.38 23.31 1.86
C ALA A 337 13.40 23.29 0.71
N GLY A 338 14.47 22.52 0.84
CA GLY A 338 15.46 22.33 -0.22
C GLY A 338 14.89 21.61 -1.46
N PHE A 339 13.97 20.66 -1.24
CA PHE A 339 13.33 19.93 -2.33
C PHE A 339 12.56 20.83 -3.30
N TRP A 340 11.88 21.87 -2.83
CA TRP A 340 11.19 22.81 -3.73
C TRP A 340 12.14 23.54 -4.68
N GLN A 341 13.35 23.81 -4.25
CA GLN A 341 14.33 24.58 -5.01
C GLN A 341 15.13 23.69 -5.98
N ALA A 342 15.58 22.53 -5.50
CA ALA A 342 16.48 21.66 -6.23
C ALA A 342 16.12 20.16 -5.95
N PRO A 343 15.01 19.66 -6.52
CA PRO A 343 14.64 18.26 -6.37
C PRO A 343 15.68 17.36 -7.04
N THR A 344 16.24 16.42 -6.29
CA THR A 344 17.26 15.47 -6.79
C THR A 344 16.58 14.32 -7.52
N PRO A 345 16.89 14.06 -8.80
CA PRO A 345 16.36 12.90 -9.52
C PRO A 345 16.95 11.59 -8.96
N PRO A 346 16.25 10.46 -9.13
CA PRO A 346 16.78 9.17 -8.73
C PRO A 346 18.00 8.78 -9.58
N ASP A 347 18.97 8.11 -8.96
CA ASP A 347 19.95 7.31 -9.68
C ASP A 347 19.26 6.06 -10.24
N MET A 348 19.14 6.01 -11.56
CA MET A 348 18.36 4.96 -12.23
C MET A 348 19.02 3.58 -12.16
N GLU A 349 20.33 3.50 -11.97
CA GLU A 349 21.04 2.24 -11.76
C GLU A 349 20.62 1.65 -10.40
N THR A 350 20.73 2.45 -9.36
CA THR A 350 20.30 2.07 -7.99
C THR A 350 18.80 1.74 -7.93
N PHE A 351 17.96 2.56 -8.56
CA PHE A 351 16.52 2.29 -8.58
C PHE A 351 16.18 0.99 -9.32
N ASN A 352 16.83 0.69 -10.43
CA ASN A 352 16.62 -0.57 -11.15
C ASN A 352 17.15 -1.76 -10.35
N ALA A 353 18.27 -1.61 -9.64
CA ALA A 353 18.78 -2.62 -8.72
C ALA A 353 17.78 -2.88 -7.58
N PHE A 354 17.25 -1.83 -6.95
CA PHE A 354 16.19 -1.93 -5.95
C PHE A 354 14.95 -2.66 -6.49
N ARG A 355 14.47 -2.31 -7.70
CA ARG A 355 13.32 -3.01 -8.31
C ARG A 355 13.59 -4.50 -8.53
N ARG A 356 14.79 -4.89 -8.95
CA ARG A 356 15.18 -6.31 -9.14
C ARG A 356 15.09 -7.06 -7.82
N VAL A 357 15.61 -6.48 -6.73
CA VAL A 357 15.55 -7.06 -5.40
C VAL A 357 14.10 -7.18 -4.92
N LEU A 358 13.26 -6.15 -5.14
CA LEU A 358 11.83 -6.23 -4.81
C LEU A 358 11.14 -7.39 -5.53
N ILE A 359 11.37 -7.55 -6.83
CA ILE A 359 10.73 -8.59 -7.64
C ILE A 359 11.16 -9.97 -7.15
N GLU A 360 12.45 -10.16 -6.85
CA GLU A 360 12.96 -11.45 -6.41
C GLU A 360 12.49 -11.81 -4.99
N TYR A 361 12.54 -10.88 -4.04
CA TYR A 361 12.36 -11.20 -2.62
C TYR A 361 11.01 -10.79 -2.04
N CYS A 362 10.35 -9.78 -2.59
CA CYS A 362 9.17 -9.19 -1.96
C CYS A 362 7.89 -9.30 -2.80
N LEU A 363 8.01 -9.56 -4.10
CA LEU A 363 6.87 -9.50 -5.01
C LEU A 363 6.55 -10.86 -5.62
N VAL A 364 5.26 -11.10 -5.82
CA VAL A 364 4.74 -12.28 -6.54
C VAL A 364 3.89 -11.75 -7.69
N PRO A 365 4.06 -12.26 -8.93
CA PRO A 365 3.24 -11.83 -10.05
C PRO A 365 1.78 -12.22 -9.85
N GLY A 366 0.86 -11.37 -10.30
CA GLY A 366 -0.58 -11.63 -10.22
C GLY A 366 -1.38 -10.49 -9.58
N GLY A 367 -2.63 -10.77 -9.25
CA GLY A 367 -3.54 -9.77 -8.69
C GLY A 367 -4.78 -10.39 -8.06
N PHE A 368 -5.46 -9.62 -7.19
CA PHE A 368 -6.62 -10.12 -6.44
C PHE A 368 -7.96 -10.01 -7.18
N PHE A 369 -8.04 -9.20 -8.24
CA PHE A 369 -9.32 -8.73 -8.78
C PHE A 369 -9.62 -9.19 -10.22
N SER A 370 -9.04 -10.32 -10.63
CA SER A 370 -9.40 -11.07 -11.84
C SER A 370 -9.16 -12.56 -11.62
N GLU A 371 -9.73 -13.42 -12.43
CA GLU A 371 -9.48 -14.87 -12.32
C GLU A 371 -8.04 -15.20 -12.74
N GLU A 372 -7.63 -14.69 -13.90
CA GLU A 372 -6.26 -14.86 -14.42
C GLU A 372 -5.20 -14.33 -13.44
N GLY A 373 -5.46 -13.15 -12.83
CA GLY A 373 -4.59 -12.57 -11.83
C GLY A 373 -4.48 -13.44 -10.57
N LEU A 374 -5.58 -14.04 -10.13
CA LEU A 374 -5.59 -14.97 -8.98
C LEU A 374 -4.85 -16.26 -9.29
N GLU A 375 -5.04 -16.86 -10.45
CA GLU A 375 -4.34 -18.08 -10.87
C GLU A 375 -2.83 -17.85 -10.93
N THR A 376 -2.40 -16.77 -11.55
CA THR A 376 -0.98 -16.35 -11.60
C THR A 376 -0.43 -16.16 -10.19
N LEU A 377 -1.18 -15.43 -9.33
CA LEU A 377 -0.77 -15.16 -7.95
C LEU A 377 -0.62 -16.45 -7.14
N ILE A 378 -1.56 -17.39 -7.22
CA ILE A 378 -1.54 -18.65 -6.48
C ILE A 378 -0.33 -19.49 -6.89
N SER A 379 -0.02 -19.58 -8.18
CA SER A 379 1.17 -20.28 -8.67
C SER A 379 2.45 -19.65 -8.10
N GLY A 380 2.56 -18.33 -8.15
CA GLY A 380 3.72 -17.63 -7.61
C GLY A 380 3.84 -17.74 -6.09
N VAL A 381 2.72 -17.72 -5.35
CA VAL A 381 2.71 -17.95 -3.90
C VAL A 381 3.22 -19.36 -3.57
N ARG A 382 2.75 -20.37 -4.29
CA ARG A 382 3.21 -21.76 -4.16
C ARG A 382 4.73 -21.86 -4.31
N GLU A 383 5.27 -21.29 -5.38
CA GLU A 383 6.71 -21.29 -5.64
C GLU A 383 7.47 -20.55 -4.53
N ARG A 384 6.95 -19.40 -4.08
CA ARG A 384 7.55 -18.61 -3.01
C ARG A 384 7.60 -19.37 -1.69
N LEU A 385 6.53 -20.01 -1.29
CA LEU A 385 6.47 -20.79 -0.05
C LEU A 385 7.35 -22.05 -0.12
N ALA A 386 7.44 -22.70 -1.28
CA ALA A 386 8.32 -23.85 -1.49
C ALA A 386 9.82 -23.50 -1.37
N ARG A 387 10.23 -22.31 -1.83
CA ARG A 387 11.62 -21.82 -1.79
C ARG A 387 11.96 -21.02 -0.54
N ARG A 388 11.16 -21.10 0.50
CA ARG A 388 11.22 -20.25 1.70
C ARG A 388 12.62 -19.99 2.26
N LYS A 389 13.51 -21.02 2.28
CA LYS A 389 14.88 -20.88 2.80
C LYS A 389 15.82 -20.15 1.84
N GLU A 390 15.58 -20.23 0.55
CA GLU A 390 16.43 -19.68 -0.51
C GLU A 390 16.06 -18.23 -0.85
N GLN A 391 14.89 -17.78 -0.39
CA GLN A 391 14.33 -16.46 -0.72
C GLN A 391 14.30 -15.48 0.46
N GLN A 392 15.07 -15.72 1.50
CA GLN A 392 15.33 -14.70 2.49
C GLN A 392 16.27 -13.64 1.89
N LEU A 393 16.02 -12.37 2.20
CA LEU A 393 16.94 -11.30 1.84
C LEU A 393 18.34 -11.66 2.35
N PRO A 394 19.38 -11.56 1.51
CA PRO A 394 20.76 -11.77 1.95
C PRO A 394 21.11 -10.85 3.14
N ASP A 395 21.90 -11.33 4.06
CA ASP A 395 22.31 -10.53 5.22
C ASP A 395 23.12 -9.30 4.74
N VAL A 396 22.79 -8.15 5.28
CA VAL A 396 23.45 -6.89 4.94
C VAL A 396 24.94 -6.94 5.27
N ALA A 397 25.30 -7.59 6.40
CA ALA A 397 26.70 -7.72 6.81
C ALA A 397 27.48 -8.60 5.83
N ASP A 398 26.90 -9.69 5.35
CA ASP A 398 27.53 -10.58 4.36
C ASP A 398 27.78 -9.85 3.04
N ILE A 399 26.75 -9.19 2.51
CA ILE A 399 26.82 -8.45 1.24
C ILE A 399 27.81 -7.28 1.30
N LEU A 400 27.87 -6.55 2.41
CA LEU A 400 28.74 -5.37 2.54
C LEU A 400 30.17 -5.70 3.03
N SER A 401 30.40 -6.89 3.61
CA SER A 401 31.72 -7.29 4.11
C SER A 401 32.70 -7.74 3.01
N GLU A 402 32.23 -8.19 1.86
CA GLU A 402 33.07 -8.61 0.71
C GLU A 402 33.97 -7.50 0.14
N VAL A 403 33.88 -6.27 0.68
CA VAL A 403 34.70 -5.09 0.24
C VAL A 403 35.95 -4.90 1.09
N ARG A 404 36.05 -5.56 2.23
CA ARG A 404 37.20 -5.34 3.14
C ARG A 404 38.29 -6.38 3.01
N GLY A 405 38.18 -7.29 2.07
CA GLY A 405 39.22 -8.25 1.63
C GLY A 405 39.70 -7.91 0.23
#